data_020e5288146cae1e016a2a33c1c68cc1
#
_entry.id   020e5288146cae1e016a2a33c1c68cc1
#
_cell.length_a   1.000
_cell.length_b   1.000
_cell.length_c   1.000
_cell.angle_alpha   90.00
_cell.angle_beta   90.00
_cell.angle_gamma   90.00
#
_symmetry.space_group_name_H-M   'P 1'
#
loop_
_entity.id
_entity.type
_entity.pdbx_description
1 polymer ?
#
loop_
_entity_poly.entity_id
_entity_poly.type
_entity_poly.pdbx_seq_one_letter_code
_entity_poly.pdbx_strand_id
1 'polypeptide(L)'
;MVRITSKLNTSRLSLRPLASEDFPSLIELLSDFEVSRALRQVPHPYTQQDAEDFLRITIEGREANALDDYAITRHHDGSFIGGIGLRYNDERTRADFGYWIARKHWGCGYATEAVRAVIDFAFSERARHKELEHVEAHVHVGNERSRRVLTKCGFTETAIETIDACGHDGNRQAHKYERWRA
;
A
#
# COMPACT_ATOMS: atom_id res chain seq x y z
N MET A 1 18.24 5.15 17.48
CA MET A 1 18.00 6.24 16.49
C MET A 1 16.98 5.69 15.49
N VAL A 2 15.72 6.11 15.60
CA VAL A 2 14.64 5.64 14.71
C VAL A 2 14.99 6.14 13.30
N ARG A 3 15.29 5.22 12.38
CA ARG A 3 15.45 5.59 10.97
C ARG A 3 14.05 5.87 10.42
N ILE A 4 13.76 7.15 10.24
CA ILE A 4 12.54 7.62 9.56
C ILE A 4 12.47 6.92 8.20
N THR A 5 11.34 6.34 7.88
CA THR A 5 11.05 5.82 6.53
C THR A 5 11.46 6.88 5.51
N SER A 6 12.39 6.54 4.63
CA SER A 6 12.96 7.51 3.68
C SER A 6 11.86 7.99 2.73
N LYS A 7 11.74 9.31 2.58
CA LYS A 7 10.88 9.88 1.55
C LYS A 7 11.35 9.40 0.17
N LEU A 8 10.43 8.83 -0.62
CA LEU A 8 10.71 8.43 -2.00
C LEU A 8 10.08 9.45 -2.94
N ASN A 9 10.84 9.88 -3.95
CA ASN A 9 10.34 10.77 -4.98
C ASN A 9 10.39 10.07 -6.34
N THR A 10 9.36 10.28 -7.13
CA THR A 10 9.26 9.83 -8.51
C THR A 10 9.16 11.04 -9.43
N SER A 11 8.81 10.86 -10.70
CA SER A 11 8.61 12.00 -11.63
C SER A 11 7.41 12.87 -11.24
N ARG A 12 6.35 12.28 -10.67
CA ARG A 12 5.09 12.98 -10.39
C ARG A 12 4.64 12.90 -8.93
N LEU A 13 5.25 11.99 -8.13
CA LEU A 13 4.79 11.64 -6.80
C LEU A 13 5.87 11.83 -5.75
N SER A 14 5.45 12.23 -4.57
CA SER A 14 6.20 12.14 -3.33
C SER A 14 5.53 11.12 -2.42
N LEU A 15 6.29 10.10 -2.02
CA LEU A 15 5.89 9.07 -1.08
C LEU A 15 6.55 9.39 0.25
N ARG A 16 5.76 9.72 1.27
CA ARG A 16 6.25 10.13 2.59
C ARG A 16 5.45 9.46 3.71
N PRO A 17 5.95 9.45 4.94
CA PRO A 17 5.15 9.01 6.06
C PRO A 17 3.81 9.73 6.13
N LEU A 18 2.75 8.98 6.52
CA LEU A 18 1.45 9.54 6.84
C LEU A 18 1.57 10.46 8.06
N ALA A 19 0.83 11.55 8.06
CA ALA A 19 0.77 12.51 9.16
C ALA A 19 -0.68 12.90 9.46
N SER A 20 -0.93 13.47 10.65
CA SER A 20 -2.28 13.87 11.08
C SER A 20 -2.94 14.90 10.16
N GLU A 21 -2.13 15.71 9.49
CA GLU A 21 -2.59 16.69 8.52
C GLU A 21 -3.24 16.05 7.28
N ASP A 22 -3.00 14.76 7.04
CA ASP A 22 -3.60 14.00 5.93
C ASP A 22 -5.02 13.51 6.26
N PHE A 23 -5.44 13.50 7.52
CA PHE A 23 -6.71 12.92 7.97
C PHE A 23 -7.94 13.41 7.22
N PRO A 24 -8.14 14.73 6.98
CA PRO A 24 -9.30 15.17 6.23
C PRO A 24 -9.39 14.53 4.83
N SER A 25 -8.26 14.48 4.12
CA SER A 25 -8.20 13.85 2.81
C SER A 25 -8.31 12.32 2.88
N LEU A 26 -7.66 11.69 3.86
CA LEU A 26 -7.72 10.25 4.08
C LEU A 26 -9.16 9.77 4.31
N ILE A 27 -9.90 10.46 5.20
CA ILE A 27 -11.29 10.15 5.54
C ILE A 27 -12.20 10.37 4.33
N GLU A 28 -12.08 11.52 3.65
CA GLU A 28 -12.84 11.83 2.45
C GLU A 28 -12.67 10.74 1.37
N LEU A 29 -11.42 10.40 1.07
CA LEU A 29 -11.09 9.50 -0.05
C LEU A 29 -11.41 8.03 0.24
N LEU A 30 -11.28 7.56 1.49
CA LEU A 30 -11.66 6.21 1.90
C LEU A 30 -13.16 6.06 2.16
N SER A 31 -13.90 7.16 2.31
CA SER A 31 -15.37 7.16 2.35
C SER A 31 -15.99 6.87 0.98
N ASP A 32 -15.23 6.94 -0.14
CA ASP A 32 -15.69 6.42 -1.42
C ASP A 32 -15.71 4.88 -1.35
N PHE A 33 -16.93 4.31 -1.38
CA PHE A 33 -17.14 2.86 -1.28
C PHE A 33 -16.39 2.08 -2.39
N GLU A 34 -16.26 2.65 -3.59
CA GLU A 34 -15.52 2.00 -4.69
C GLU A 34 -14.01 1.88 -4.38
N VAL A 35 -13.47 2.73 -3.50
CA VAL A 35 -12.09 2.65 -3.02
C VAL A 35 -12.02 1.67 -1.84
N SER A 36 -12.80 1.90 -0.78
CA SER A 36 -12.72 1.12 0.46
C SER A 36 -13.06 -0.36 0.26
N ARG A 37 -14.07 -0.69 -0.57
CA ARG A 37 -14.45 -2.09 -0.83
C ARG A 37 -13.36 -2.93 -1.50
N ALA A 38 -12.37 -2.29 -2.11
CA ALA A 38 -11.23 -2.97 -2.72
C ALA A 38 -10.11 -3.26 -1.72
N LEU A 39 -10.21 -2.73 -0.50
CA LEU A 39 -9.21 -2.85 0.54
C LEU A 39 -9.62 -3.90 1.58
N ARG A 40 -8.64 -4.64 2.08
CA ARG A 40 -8.88 -5.80 2.92
C ARG A 40 -9.37 -5.45 4.33
N GLN A 41 -8.82 -4.39 4.92
CA GLN A 41 -8.98 -4.04 6.33
C GLN A 41 -9.51 -2.62 6.56
N VAL A 42 -10.07 -1.99 5.54
CA VAL A 42 -10.60 -0.63 5.65
C VAL A 42 -12.11 -0.70 5.88
N PRO A 43 -12.61 -0.20 7.01
CA PRO A 43 -14.05 -0.17 7.29
C PRO A 43 -14.78 0.83 6.38
N HIS A 44 -16.10 0.66 6.30
CA HIS A 44 -16.96 1.62 5.65
C HIS A 44 -18.23 1.84 6.48
N PRO A 45 -18.55 3.10 6.87
CA PRO A 45 -17.82 4.34 6.58
C PRO A 45 -16.46 4.40 7.31
N TYR A 46 -15.50 5.12 6.73
CA TYR A 46 -14.19 5.37 7.33
C TYR A 46 -14.26 6.64 8.20
N THR A 47 -13.85 6.53 9.45
CA THR A 47 -14.04 7.56 10.47
C THR A 47 -12.74 8.24 10.90
N GLN A 48 -12.84 9.32 11.67
CA GLN A 48 -11.69 9.97 12.32
C GLN A 48 -10.93 8.99 13.23
N GLN A 49 -11.65 8.16 14.00
CA GLN A 49 -11.03 7.16 14.87
C GLN A 49 -10.22 6.13 14.08
N ASP A 50 -10.73 5.68 12.92
CA ASP A 50 -10.01 4.76 12.04
C ASP A 50 -8.70 5.38 11.52
N ALA A 51 -8.72 6.68 11.20
CA ALA A 51 -7.53 7.41 10.76
C ALA A 51 -6.47 7.53 11.88
N GLU A 52 -6.91 7.82 13.11
CA GLU A 52 -6.03 7.89 14.29
C GLU A 52 -5.42 6.53 14.62
N ASP A 53 -6.23 5.47 14.61
CA ASP A 53 -5.77 4.10 14.84
C ASP A 53 -4.79 3.65 13.74
N PHE A 54 -5.07 3.97 12.48
CA PHE A 54 -4.17 3.67 11.37
C PHE A 54 -2.83 4.39 11.52
N LEU A 55 -2.83 5.68 11.86
CA LEU A 55 -1.58 6.43 12.10
C LEU A 55 -0.78 5.81 13.26
N ARG A 56 -1.42 5.45 14.36
CA ARG A 56 -0.78 4.78 15.49
C ARG A 56 -0.13 3.46 15.06
N ILE A 57 -0.87 2.61 14.36
CA ILE A 57 -0.37 1.33 13.82
C ILE A 57 0.84 1.54 12.91
N THR A 58 0.82 2.57 12.05
CA THR A 58 1.94 2.84 11.15
C THR A 58 3.18 3.37 11.87
N ILE A 59 3.01 4.14 12.95
CA ILE A 59 4.13 4.60 13.79
C ILE A 59 4.75 3.43 14.53
N GLU A 60 3.96 2.65 15.27
CA GLU A 60 4.40 1.48 16.02
C GLU A 60 5.07 0.44 15.11
N GLY A 61 4.46 0.16 13.96
CA GLY A 61 5.01 -0.79 12.99
C GLY A 61 6.35 -0.36 12.41
N ARG A 62 6.54 0.94 12.16
CA ARG A 62 7.82 1.50 11.72
C ARG A 62 8.88 1.42 12.81
N GLU A 63 8.54 1.72 14.05
CA GLU A 63 9.44 1.61 15.21
C GLU A 63 9.89 0.16 15.44
N ALA A 64 8.97 -0.78 15.28
CA ALA A 64 9.26 -2.22 15.32
C ALA A 64 9.98 -2.75 14.07
N ASN A 65 10.24 -1.92 13.06
CA ASN A 65 10.75 -2.33 11.74
C ASN A 65 9.87 -3.39 11.04
N ALA A 66 8.58 -3.42 11.34
CA ALA A 66 7.61 -4.37 10.80
C ALA A 66 6.82 -3.81 9.61
N LEU A 67 6.96 -2.50 9.34
CA LEU A 67 6.10 -1.82 8.39
C LEU A 67 6.83 -0.64 7.73
N ASP A 68 6.67 -0.50 6.42
CA ASP A 68 7.00 0.71 5.67
C ASP A 68 5.74 1.20 4.93
N ASP A 69 5.16 2.29 5.42
CA ASP A 69 3.96 2.91 4.86
C ASP A 69 4.22 4.31 4.35
N TYR A 70 3.57 4.65 3.25
CA TYR A 70 3.68 5.94 2.61
C TYR A 70 2.32 6.51 2.24
N ALA A 71 2.10 7.77 2.57
CA ALA A 71 1.15 8.64 1.92
C ALA A 71 1.64 8.96 0.51
N ILE A 72 0.79 8.81 -0.49
CA ILE A 72 1.09 9.17 -1.88
C ILE A 72 0.57 10.58 -2.13
N THR A 73 1.48 11.52 -2.41
CA THR A 73 1.12 12.91 -2.74
C THR A 73 1.65 13.29 -4.11
N ARG A 74 0.93 14.18 -4.81
CA ARG A 74 1.38 14.68 -6.12
C ARG A 74 2.36 15.85 -5.95
N HIS A 75 3.40 15.90 -6.79
CA HIS A 75 4.34 17.03 -6.79
C HIS A 75 3.68 18.34 -7.22
N HIS A 76 2.77 18.28 -8.17
CA HIS A 76 2.16 19.46 -8.80
C HIS A 76 1.45 20.39 -7.81
N ASP A 77 0.72 19.82 -6.85
CA ASP A 77 -0.14 20.58 -5.94
C ASP A 77 -0.08 20.08 -4.48
N GLY A 78 0.78 19.10 -4.19
CA GLY A 78 0.91 18.51 -2.86
C GLY A 78 -0.28 17.66 -2.41
N SER A 79 -1.29 17.47 -3.27
CA SER A 79 -2.52 16.76 -2.88
C SER A 79 -2.24 15.31 -2.50
N PHE A 80 -2.81 14.88 -1.37
CA PHE A 80 -2.85 13.47 -0.97
C PHE A 80 -3.81 12.70 -1.88
N ILE A 81 -3.34 11.61 -2.47
CA ILE A 81 -4.10 10.87 -3.48
C ILE A 81 -4.20 9.37 -3.20
N GLY A 82 -3.57 8.85 -2.16
CA GLY A 82 -3.58 7.42 -1.85
C GLY A 82 -2.55 7.00 -0.83
N GLY A 83 -2.46 5.70 -0.61
CA GLY A 83 -1.51 5.08 0.29
C GLY A 83 -0.89 3.81 -0.29
N ILE A 84 0.30 3.44 0.19
CA ILE A 84 1.05 2.28 -0.25
C ILE A 84 1.94 1.79 0.88
N GLY A 85 2.03 0.48 1.09
CA GLY A 85 2.83 -0.04 2.19
C GLY A 85 3.27 -1.48 2.02
N LEU A 86 4.30 -1.82 2.81
CA LEU A 86 4.87 -3.14 2.98
C LEU A 86 4.77 -3.54 4.45
N ARG A 87 4.25 -4.73 4.72
CA ARG A 87 4.23 -5.35 6.05
C ARG A 87 5.11 -6.58 6.03
N TYR A 88 6.19 -6.56 6.80
CA TYR A 88 7.18 -7.62 6.83
C TYR A 88 6.80 -8.75 7.78
N ASN A 89 7.15 -10.00 7.43
CA ASN A 89 7.13 -11.13 8.36
C ASN A 89 8.23 -10.96 9.43
N ASP A 90 8.25 -11.83 10.44
CA ASP A 90 9.18 -11.71 11.57
C ASP A 90 10.64 -11.85 11.13
N GLU A 91 10.93 -12.72 10.16
CA GLU A 91 12.26 -12.96 9.58
C GLU A 91 12.69 -11.86 8.59
N ARG A 92 11.80 -10.97 8.18
CA ARG A 92 12.03 -9.91 7.18
C ARG A 92 12.40 -10.41 5.78
N THR A 93 12.16 -11.70 5.50
CA THR A 93 12.41 -12.31 4.19
C THR A 93 11.26 -12.14 3.21
N ARG A 94 10.05 -11.87 3.73
CA ARG A 94 8.82 -11.67 2.97
C ARG A 94 8.07 -10.42 3.43
N ALA A 95 7.39 -9.75 2.51
CA ALA A 95 6.47 -8.67 2.86
C ALA A 95 5.12 -8.82 2.13
N ASP A 96 4.03 -8.58 2.86
CA ASP A 96 2.71 -8.31 2.28
C ASP A 96 2.68 -6.87 1.76
N PHE A 97 2.15 -6.69 0.56
CA PHE A 97 2.10 -5.42 -0.13
C PHE A 97 0.67 -4.99 -0.42
N GLY A 98 0.38 -3.72 -0.14
CA GLY A 98 -0.91 -3.14 -0.44
C GLY A 98 -0.81 -1.68 -0.87
N TYR A 99 -1.75 -1.24 -1.70
CA TYR A 99 -1.86 0.15 -2.13
C TYR A 99 -3.30 0.50 -2.51
N TRP A 100 -3.58 1.78 -2.50
CA TRP A 100 -4.82 2.35 -3.03
C TRP A 100 -4.58 3.74 -3.60
N ILE A 101 -5.43 4.13 -4.55
CA ILE A 101 -5.45 5.47 -5.16
C ILE A 101 -6.90 5.95 -5.17
N ALA A 102 -7.11 7.21 -4.85
CA ALA A 102 -8.40 7.86 -4.92
C ALA A 102 -9.03 7.72 -6.31
N ARG A 103 -10.35 7.44 -6.36
CA ARG A 103 -11.09 7.12 -7.58
C ARG A 103 -10.88 8.14 -8.70
N LYS A 104 -10.88 9.43 -8.39
CA LYS A 104 -10.66 10.53 -9.36
C LYS A 104 -9.28 10.49 -10.05
N HIS A 105 -8.35 9.69 -9.55
CA HIS A 105 -6.99 9.54 -10.09
C HIS A 105 -6.73 8.16 -10.72
N TRP A 106 -7.77 7.31 -10.86
CA TRP A 106 -7.64 6.04 -11.54
C TRP A 106 -7.36 6.25 -13.05
N GLY A 107 -6.63 5.33 -13.65
CA GLY A 107 -6.26 5.42 -15.07
C GLY A 107 -5.08 6.36 -15.39
N CYS A 108 -4.64 7.18 -14.43
CA CYS A 108 -3.55 8.16 -14.64
C CYS A 108 -2.13 7.57 -14.52
N GLY A 109 -2.01 6.28 -14.18
CA GLY A 109 -0.70 5.61 -14.03
C GLY A 109 -0.02 5.82 -12.67
N TYR A 110 -0.60 6.58 -11.75
CA TYR A 110 -0.02 6.86 -10.44
C TYR A 110 0.24 5.60 -9.60
N ALA A 111 -0.71 4.64 -9.61
CA ALA A 111 -0.50 3.37 -8.92
C ALA A 111 0.75 2.64 -9.42
N THR A 112 0.91 2.49 -10.74
CA THR A 112 2.09 1.83 -11.34
C THR A 112 3.38 2.55 -10.97
N GLU A 113 3.38 3.88 -10.97
CA GLU A 113 4.54 4.70 -10.62
C GLU A 113 4.92 4.52 -9.13
N ALA A 114 3.95 4.58 -8.23
CA ALA A 114 4.15 4.39 -6.79
C ALA A 114 4.63 2.97 -6.47
N VAL A 115 3.98 1.94 -7.05
CA VAL A 115 4.35 0.53 -6.84
C VAL A 115 5.78 0.27 -7.27
N ARG A 116 6.19 0.71 -8.46
CA ARG A 116 7.59 0.56 -8.92
C ARG A 116 8.56 1.19 -7.95
N ALA A 117 8.32 2.44 -7.55
CA ALA A 117 9.22 3.17 -6.65
C ALA A 117 9.40 2.46 -5.29
N VAL A 118 8.32 1.96 -4.69
CA VAL A 118 8.38 1.27 -3.40
C VAL A 118 9.06 -0.09 -3.53
N ILE A 119 8.72 -0.87 -4.54
CA ILE A 119 9.30 -2.20 -4.72
C ILE A 119 10.78 -2.14 -5.12
N ASP A 120 11.15 -1.23 -6.03
CA ASP A 120 12.55 -1.03 -6.41
C ASP A 120 13.39 -0.53 -5.24
N PHE A 121 12.81 0.32 -4.36
CA PHE A 121 13.46 0.72 -3.12
C PHE A 121 13.59 -0.47 -2.15
N ALA A 122 12.53 -1.25 -1.94
CA ALA A 122 12.52 -2.39 -1.01
C ALA A 122 13.57 -3.47 -1.37
N PHE A 123 13.83 -3.67 -2.67
CA PHE A 123 14.87 -4.59 -3.13
C PHE A 123 16.25 -3.96 -3.32
N SER A 124 16.40 -2.65 -3.09
CA SER A 124 17.68 -1.96 -3.26
C SER A 124 18.62 -2.15 -2.07
N GLU A 125 19.91 -1.86 -2.28
CA GLU A 125 20.91 -1.79 -1.21
C GLU A 125 20.65 -0.70 -0.18
N ARG A 126 19.74 0.23 -0.46
CA ARG A 126 19.30 1.30 0.46
C ARG A 126 18.17 0.85 1.38
N ALA A 127 17.53 -0.29 1.08
CA ALA A 127 16.44 -0.84 1.88
C ALA A 127 16.90 -1.15 3.30
N ARG A 128 15.94 -1.07 4.23
CA ARG A 128 16.14 -1.44 5.63
C ARG A 128 16.35 -2.95 5.78
N HIS A 129 15.61 -3.74 5.01
CA HIS A 129 15.58 -5.19 5.07
C HIS A 129 16.27 -5.78 3.84
N LYS A 130 17.59 -5.98 3.94
CA LYS A 130 18.39 -6.55 2.85
C LYS A 130 18.11 -8.03 2.62
N GLU A 131 17.57 -8.70 3.63
CA GLU A 131 17.15 -10.09 3.63
C GLU A 131 15.79 -10.32 2.91
N LEU A 132 15.08 -9.26 2.51
CA LEU A 132 13.81 -9.40 1.80
C LEU A 132 14.01 -10.13 0.47
N GLU A 133 13.41 -11.30 0.34
CA GLU A 133 13.51 -12.18 -0.81
C GLU A 133 12.38 -11.94 -1.82
N HIS A 134 11.15 -11.79 -1.31
CA HIS A 134 9.98 -11.56 -2.15
C HIS A 134 8.90 -10.71 -1.48
N VAL A 135 8.02 -10.17 -2.32
CA VAL A 135 6.86 -9.39 -1.92
C VAL A 135 5.60 -10.05 -2.48
N GLU A 136 4.59 -10.21 -1.63
CA GLU A 136 3.28 -10.77 -1.97
C GLU A 136 2.21 -9.67 -2.01
N ALA A 137 1.22 -9.83 -2.88
CA ALA A 137 0.04 -8.97 -2.93
C ALA A 137 -1.21 -9.78 -3.23
N HIS A 138 -2.33 -9.43 -2.62
CA HIS A 138 -3.61 -10.05 -2.86
C HIS A 138 -4.57 -9.08 -3.52
N VAL A 139 -5.20 -9.50 -4.61
CA VAL A 139 -6.14 -8.70 -5.38
C VAL A 139 -7.47 -9.43 -5.45
N HIS A 140 -8.54 -8.82 -4.96
CA HIS A 140 -9.88 -9.40 -5.04
C HIS A 140 -10.25 -9.77 -6.47
N VAL A 141 -10.90 -10.93 -6.64
CA VAL A 141 -11.45 -11.36 -7.93
C VAL A 141 -12.37 -10.26 -8.47
N GLY A 142 -12.17 -9.89 -9.75
CA GLY A 142 -12.89 -8.80 -10.40
C GLY A 142 -12.18 -7.43 -10.35
N ASN A 143 -11.09 -7.26 -9.58
CA ASN A 143 -10.31 -6.02 -9.59
C ASN A 143 -9.23 -6.03 -10.69
N GLU A 144 -9.65 -6.04 -11.94
CA GLU A 144 -8.77 -6.08 -13.11
C GLU A 144 -7.80 -4.89 -13.20
N ARG A 145 -8.16 -3.74 -12.60
CA ARG A 145 -7.26 -2.57 -12.57
C ARG A 145 -6.01 -2.86 -11.74
N SER A 146 -6.18 -3.41 -10.53
CA SER A 146 -5.06 -3.77 -9.66
C SER A 146 -4.22 -4.89 -10.28
N ARG A 147 -4.85 -5.91 -10.86
CA ARG A 147 -4.13 -6.99 -11.55
C ARG A 147 -3.19 -6.45 -12.64
N ARG A 148 -3.69 -5.54 -13.50
CA ARG A 148 -2.87 -4.89 -14.54
C ARG A 148 -1.71 -4.06 -13.96
N VAL A 149 -1.91 -3.40 -12.84
CA VAL A 149 -0.83 -2.63 -12.18
C VAL A 149 0.27 -3.57 -11.70
N LEU A 150 -0.09 -4.64 -10.99
CA LEU A 150 0.90 -5.60 -10.46
C LEU A 150 1.68 -6.27 -11.60
N THR A 151 0.99 -6.74 -12.65
CA THR A 151 1.66 -7.34 -13.82
C THR A 151 2.65 -6.38 -14.49
N LYS A 152 2.26 -5.09 -14.66
CA LYS A 152 3.17 -4.05 -15.20
C LYS A 152 4.37 -3.76 -14.28
N CYS A 153 4.26 -4.09 -13.00
CA CYS A 153 5.33 -3.92 -12.01
C CYS A 153 6.14 -5.21 -11.77
N GLY A 154 5.98 -6.22 -12.63
CA GLY A 154 6.78 -7.45 -12.59
C GLY A 154 6.32 -8.47 -11.56
N PHE A 155 5.10 -8.36 -11.05
CA PHE A 155 4.49 -9.41 -10.24
C PHE A 155 3.91 -10.51 -11.13
N THR A 156 4.02 -11.75 -10.66
CA THR A 156 3.44 -12.93 -11.30
C THR A 156 2.30 -13.46 -10.44
N GLU A 157 1.18 -13.80 -11.05
CA GLU A 157 0.08 -14.50 -10.37
C GLU A 157 0.48 -15.94 -10.08
N THR A 158 0.33 -16.37 -8.83
CA THR A 158 0.77 -17.70 -8.37
C THR A 158 -0.37 -18.58 -7.87
N ALA A 159 -1.46 -18.00 -7.37
CA ALA A 159 -2.60 -18.74 -6.83
C ALA A 159 -3.89 -17.92 -6.83
N ILE A 160 -5.01 -18.59 -6.56
CA ILE A 160 -6.26 -17.98 -6.09
C ILE A 160 -6.52 -18.53 -4.70
N GLU A 161 -6.69 -17.65 -3.72
CA GLU A 161 -6.84 -18.00 -2.31
C GLU A 161 -8.08 -17.34 -1.71
N THR A 162 -8.59 -17.93 -0.64
CA THR A 162 -9.59 -17.28 0.19
C THR A 162 -8.88 -16.44 1.25
N ILE A 163 -9.11 -15.14 1.24
CA ILE A 163 -8.54 -14.20 2.22
C ILE A 163 -9.62 -13.65 3.13
N ASP A 164 -9.27 -13.40 4.38
CA ASP A 164 -10.12 -12.65 5.30
C ASP A 164 -10.18 -11.17 4.88
N ALA A 165 -11.39 -10.64 4.74
CA ALA A 165 -11.67 -9.25 4.39
C ALA A 165 -12.53 -8.61 5.47
N CYS A 166 -11.98 -8.50 6.67
CA CYS A 166 -12.68 -8.07 7.89
C CYS A 166 -13.30 -6.66 7.83
N GLY A 167 -12.96 -5.86 6.86
CA GLY A 167 -13.63 -4.57 6.60
C GLY A 167 -14.96 -4.66 5.86
N HIS A 168 -15.29 -5.85 5.29
CA HIS A 168 -16.47 -6.07 4.45
C HIS A 168 -16.86 -7.55 4.52
N ASP A 169 -18.01 -7.93 4.11
CA ASP A 169 -18.71 -9.25 4.00
C ASP A 169 -17.92 -10.57 4.28
N GLY A 170 -16.83 -10.55 5.05
CA GLY A 170 -16.08 -11.75 5.42
C GLY A 170 -15.08 -12.22 4.36
N ASN A 171 -14.89 -13.54 4.27
CA ASN A 171 -13.91 -14.16 3.39
C ASN A 171 -14.19 -13.90 1.91
N ARG A 172 -13.14 -13.52 1.15
CA ARG A 172 -13.21 -13.27 -0.30
C ARG A 172 -12.15 -14.04 -1.06
N GLN A 173 -12.49 -14.41 -2.30
CA GLN A 173 -11.51 -14.93 -3.25
C GLN A 173 -10.60 -13.81 -3.75
N ALA A 174 -9.30 -14.07 -3.74
CA ALA A 174 -8.30 -13.16 -4.23
C ALA A 174 -7.23 -13.87 -5.06
N HIS A 175 -6.75 -13.19 -6.08
CA HIS A 175 -5.56 -13.61 -6.81
C HIS A 175 -4.33 -13.24 -5.98
N LYS A 176 -3.45 -14.21 -5.72
CA LYS A 176 -2.15 -14.01 -5.09
C LYS A 176 -1.11 -13.68 -6.17
N TYR A 177 -0.36 -12.63 -5.95
CA TYR A 177 0.74 -12.18 -6.79
C TYR A 177 2.03 -12.16 -6.01
N GLU A 178 3.14 -12.53 -6.65
CA GLU A 178 4.46 -12.50 -6.04
C GLU A 178 5.46 -11.81 -6.95
N ARG A 179 6.40 -11.07 -6.35
CA ARG A 179 7.58 -10.54 -7.02
C ARG A 179 8.83 -10.87 -6.20
N TRP A 180 9.75 -11.58 -6.79
CA TRP A 180 11.02 -11.97 -6.19
C TRP A 180 12.10 -10.95 -6.48
N ARG A 181 13.05 -10.86 -5.55
CA ARG A 181 14.29 -10.12 -5.76
C ARG A 181 15.07 -10.81 -6.88
N ALA A 182 15.59 -10.05 -7.85
CA ALA A 182 16.40 -10.54 -8.95
C ALA A 182 17.84 -10.87 -8.51
#